data_f93b3e71d46409b8d87d32aa8a9625ca
#
_entry.id   f93b3e71d46409b8d87d32aa8a9625ca
#
_cell.length_a   1.000
_cell.length_b   1.000
_cell.length_c   1.000
_cell.angle_alpha   90.00
_cell.angle_beta   90.00
_cell.angle_gamma   90.00
#
_symmetry.space_group_name_H-M   'P 1'
#
loop_
_entity.id
_entity.type
_entity.pdbx_description
1 polymer ?
#
loop_
_entity_poly.entity_id
_entity_poly.type
_entity_poly.pdbx_seq_one_letter_code
_entity_poly.pdbx_strand_id
1 'polypeptide(L)'
;MPAEWAPHRGTWLSWPHRESSWPGNFEPIPAVIAEMVRHLAPGEEVHINVADGVMERAARAVLAERGVPTGNVFFHHFPTNDAWCRDHGPIFVQRELPRGGREQVITDWGYNAWGGKYPPFDLDEQIPRRVADKFGITRVEPGMILEGGSIEVNGLGTLLTTEACLLNPNRNPALSRGDIEQRLRDNPGEPAAPGGDDRSGRPAVPDRHAADAATGDPRGTATAGLLRQFLYRQQGGVASRVRPGT
;
A
#
# COMPACT_ATOMS: atom_id res chain seq x y z
N MET A 1 12.32 7.43 4.06
CA MET A 1 10.99 7.73 3.51
C MET A 1 10.56 9.11 4.00
N PRO A 2 10.15 10.05 3.14
CA PRO A 2 9.62 11.35 3.57
C PRO A 2 8.34 11.17 4.39
N ALA A 3 8.01 12.17 5.24
CA ALA A 3 6.73 12.20 5.93
C ALA A 3 5.59 12.47 4.92
N GLU A 4 4.37 12.04 5.22
CA GLU A 4 3.22 12.25 4.32
C GLU A 4 2.88 13.73 4.08
N TRP A 5 3.16 14.58 5.07
CA TRP A 5 2.98 16.03 4.96
C TRP A 5 4.17 16.77 4.31
N ALA A 6 5.22 16.04 3.89
CA ALA A 6 6.30 16.64 3.13
C ALA A 6 5.81 17.01 1.72
N PRO A 7 6.37 18.06 1.08
CA PRO A 7 6.01 18.37 -0.29
C PRO A 7 6.18 17.17 -1.21
N HIS A 8 5.15 16.82 -1.94
CA HIS A 8 5.13 15.70 -2.89
C HIS A 8 4.60 16.18 -4.23
N ARG A 9 4.93 15.45 -5.28
CA ARG A 9 4.59 15.81 -6.66
C ARG A 9 3.16 15.47 -7.00
N GLY A 10 2.63 14.40 -6.44
CA GLY A 10 1.30 13.94 -6.77
C GLY A 10 0.80 12.80 -5.89
N THR A 11 -0.50 12.56 -5.97
CA THR A 11 -1.23 11.50 -5.26
C THR A 11 -1.74 10.44 -6.22
N TRP A 12 -1.62 9.17 -5.84
CA TRP A 12 -2.17 8.03 -6.57
C TRP A 12 -3.51 7.59 -5.99
N LEU A 13 -4.46 7.34 -6.88
CA LEU A 13 -5.79 6.79 -6.58
C LEU A 13 -6.07 5.60 -7.51
N SER A 14 -6.96 4.71 -7.11
CA SER A 14 -7.58 3.72 -7.99
C SER A 14 -9.07 4.03 -8.10
N TRP A 15 -9.60 4.09 -9.34
CA TRP A 15 -10.99 4.41 -9.55
C TRP A 15 -11.91 3.31 -8.99
N PRO A 16 -12.93 3.64 -8.19
CA PRO A 16 -13.80 2.65 -7.57
C PRO A 16 -14.66 1.96 -8.62
N HIS A 17 -14.74 0.65 -8.55
CA HIS A 17 -15.49 -0.18 -9.52
C HIS A 17 -16.07 -1.47 -8.90
N ARG A 18 -15.64 -1.86 -7.71
CA ARG A 18 -16.08 -3.07 -7.04
C ARG A 18 -17.20 -2.76 -6.05
N GLU A 19 -18.46 -3.05 -6.43
CA GLU A 19 -19.62 -2.76 -5.58
C GLU A 19 -19.59 -3.49 -4.24
N SER A 20 -19.04 -4.71 -4.19
CA SER A 20 -18.93 -5.49 -2.97
C SER A 20 -18.03 -4.87 -1.89
N SER A 21 -17.19 -3.88 -2.24
CA SER A 21 -16.39 -3.12 -1.29
C SER A 21 -17.21 -2.07 -0.52
N TRP A 22 -18.38 -1.72 -1.05
CA TRP A 22 -19.36 -0.80 -0.43
C TRP A 22 -20.77 -1.37 -0.49
N PRO A 23 -21.08 -2.45 0.23
CA PRO A 23 -22.36 -3.15 0.11
C PRO A 23 -23.57 -2.22 0.31
N GLY A 24 -24.40 -2.07 -0.71
CA GLY A 24 -25.57 -1.21 -0.69
C GLY A 24 -25.29 0.29 -0.66
N ASN A 25 -24.03 0.73 -0.79
CA ASN A 25 -23.65 2.14 -0.74
C ASN A 25 -22.56 2.50 -1.77
N PHE A 26 -22.53 1.85 -2.91
CA PHE A 26 -21.54 2.12 -3.97
C PHE A 26 -21.85 3.37 -4.80
N GLU A 27 -23.14 3.64 -5.03
CA GLU A 27 -23.58 4.74 -5.91
C GLU A 27 -22.92 6.09 -5.62
N PRO A 28 -22.78 6.57 -4.37
CA PRO A 28 -22.14 7.86 -4.11
C PRO A 28 -20.60 7.83 -4.19
N ILE A 29 -19.95 6.66 -4.22
CA ILE A 29 -18.49 6.54 -4.06
C ILE A 29 -17.71 7.21 -5.20
N PRO A 30 -18.05 7.05 -6.50
CA PRO A 30 -17.37 7.78 -7.58
C PRO A 30 -17.38 9.30 -7.38
N ALA A 31 -18.48 9.83 -6.85
CA ALA A 31 -18.61 11.25 -6.56
C ALA A 31 -17.71 11.70 -5.39
N VAL A 32 -17.53 10.86 -4.37
CA VAL A 32 -16.58 11.12 -3.26
C VAL A 32 -15.14 11.15 -3.78
N ILE A 33 -14.77 10.19 -4.64
CA ILE A 33 -13.43 10.21 -5.27
C ILE A 33 -13.25 11.45 -6.13
N ALA A 34 -14.25 11.86 -6.91
CA ALA A 34 -14.18 13.09 -7.69
C ALA A 34 -13.98 14.32 -6.80
N GLU A 35 -14.58 14.36 -5.61
CA GLU A 35 -14.38 15.44 -4.65
C GLU A 35 -12.95 15.44 -4.09
N MET A 36 -12.35 14.27 -3.80
CA MET A 36 -10.93 14.18 -3.45
C MET A 36 -10.05 14.77 -4.58
N VAL A 37 -10.29 14.36 -5.82
CA VAL A 37 -9.55 14.87 -6.99
C VAL A 37 -9.71 16.39 -7.12
N ARG A 38 -10.91 16.93 -6.88
CA ARG A 38 -11.20 18.37 -6.93
C ARG A 38 -10.33 19.17 -5.95
N HIS A 39 -10.04 18.61 -4.78
CA HIS A 39 -9.21 19.25 -3.76
C HIS A 39 -7.70 19.06 -4.01
N LEU A 40 -7.29 17.95 -4.60
CA LEU A 40 -5.89 17.65 -4.86
C LEU A 40 -5.35 18.33 -6.13
N ALA A 41 -6.10 18.25 -7.25
CA ALA A 41 -5.62 18.67 -8.55
C ALA A 41 -5.18 20.16 -8.69
N PRO A 42 -5.67 21.13 -7.89
CA PRO A 42 -5.13 22.48 -7.91
C PRO A 42 -3.70 22.62 -7.38
N GLY A 43 -3.25 21.69 -6.52
CA GLY A 43 -1.96 21.74 -5.84
C GLY A 43 -0.94 20.72 -6.31
N GLU A 44 -1.38 19.63 -6.95
CA GLU A 44 -0.51 18.50 -7.30
C GLU A 44 -1.04 17.67 -8.45
N GLU A 45 -0.21 16.77 -8.98
CA GLU A 45 -0.61 15.76 -9.96
C GLU A 45 -1.50 14.70 -9.29
N VAL A 46 -2.62 14.33 -9.93
CA VAL A 46 -3.47 13.22 -9.47
C VAL A 46 -3.41 12.11 -10.50
N HIS A 47 -2.83 10.99 -10.09
CA HIS A 47 -2.71 9.80 -10.92
C HIS A 47 -3.81 8.81 -10.56
N ILE A 48 -4.59 8.37 -11.55
CA ILE A 48 -5.76 7.51 -11.33
C ILE A 48 -5.62 6.22 -12.13
N ASN A 49 -5.55 5.09 -11.43
CA ASN A 49 -5.62 3.77 -12.05
C ASN A 49 -7.04 3.49 -12.52
N VAL A 50 -7.17 3.02 -13.74
CA VAL A 50 -8.42 2.57 -14.36
C VAL A 50 -8.18 1.27 -15.11
N ALA A 51 -9.20 0.44 -15.27
CA ALA A 51 -9.04 -0.82 -15.97
C ALA A 51 -8.75 -0.63 -17.47
N ASP A 52 -9.48 0.30 -18.10
CA ASP A 52 -9.44 0.52 -19.54
C ASP A 52 -10.01 1.90 -19.94
N GLY A 53 -10.09 2.15 -21.25
CA GLY A 53 -10.64 3.39 -21.78
C GLY A 53 -12.15 3.57 -21.55
N VAL A 54 -12.90 2.51 -21.25
CA VAL A 54 -14.34 2.62 -20.90
C VAL A 54 -14.46 3.21 -19.50
N MET A 55 -13.73 2.64 -18.56
CA MET A 55 -13.68 3.15 -17.17
C MET A 55 -13.12 4.57 -17.13
N GLU A 56 -12.08 4.89 -17.93
CA GLU A 56 -11.54 6.25 -18.01
C GLU A 56 -12.61 7.25 -18.46
N ARG A 57 -13.38 6.93 -19.52
CA ARG A 57 -14.45 7.83 -19.98
C ARG A 57 -15.52 8.04 -18.92
N ALA A 58 -15.92 6.98 -18.21
CA ALA A 58 -16.88 7.09 -17.11
C ALA A 58 -16.34 7.96 -15.97
N ALA A 59 -15.08 7.75 -15.56
CA ALA A 59 -14.42 8.57 -14.55
C ALA A 59 -14.36 10.06 -14.97
N ARG A 60 -13.95 10.33 -16.21
CA ARG A 60 -13.90 11.70 -16.74
C ARG A 60 -15.28 12.38 -16.76
N ALA A 61 -16.35 11.63 -17.04
CA ALA A 61 -17.71 12.17 -17.00
C ALA A 61 -18.08 12.62 -15.58
N VAL A 62 -17.83 11.78 -14.58
CA VAL A 62 -18.06 12.12 -13.16
C VAL A 62 -17.25 13.35 -12.73
N LEU A 63 -15.97 13.42 -13.11
CA LEU A 63 -15.13 14.59 -12.82
C LEU A 63 -15.69 15.86 -13.47
N ALA A 64 -16.13 15.78 -14.72
CA ALA A 64 -16.70 16.90 -15.45
C ALA A 64 -18.02 17.42 -14.83
N GLU A 65 -18.92 16.51 -14.45
CA GLU A 65 -20.17 16.83 -13.75
C GLU A 65 -19.93 17.57 -12.42
N ARG A 66 -18.79 17.30 -11.77
CA ARG A 66 -18.37 17.94 -10.52
C ARG A 66 -17.50 19.19 -10.72
N GLY A 67 -17.27 19.59 -11.96
CA GLY A 67 -16.44 20.78 -12.28
C GLY A 67 -14.98 20.62 -11.86
N VAL A 68 -14.45 19.40 -11.84
CA VAL A 68 -13.06 19.11 -11.43
C VAL A 68 -12.08 19.59 -12.50
N PRO A 69 -11.08 20.43 -12.15
CA PRO A 69 -10.01 20.78 -13.07
C PRO A 69 -9.18 19.53 -13.43
N THR A 70 -9.09 19.20 -14.72
CA THR A 70 -8.40 17.98 -15.17
C THR A 70 -6.99 18.21 -15.70
N GLY A 71 -6.45 19.42 -15.63
CA GLY A 71 -5.12 19.75 -16.14
C GLY A 71 -3.98 18.98 -15.47
N ASN A 72 -4.14 18.62 -14.20
CA ASN A 72 -3.19 17.83 -13.43
C ASN A 72 -3.71 16.41 -13.14
N VAL A 73 -4.70 15.91 -13.89
CA VAL A 73 -5.26 14.57 -13.69
C VAL A 73 -4.81 13.62 -14.80
N PHE A 74 -4.12 12.57 -14.42
CA PHE A 74 -3.51 11.58 -15.31
C PHE A 74 -4.13 10.21 -15.09
N PHE A 75 -4.68 9.61 -16.15
CA PHE A 75 -5.22 8.26 -16.10
C PHE A 75 -4.20 7.25 -16.59
N HIS A 76 -4.14 6.12 -15.89
CA HIS A 76 -3.29 4.99 -16.23
C HIS A 76 -4.15 3.75 -16.38
N HIS A 77 -4.05 3.07 -17.54
CA HIS A 77 -4.74 1.79 -17.77
C HIS A 77 -4.02 0.67 -17.02
N PHE A 78 -4.08 0.75 -15.69
CA PHE A 78 -3.58 -0.24 -14.76
C PHE A 78 -4.77 -0.88 -14.05
N PRO A 79 -5.27 -2.03 -14.56
CA PRO A 79 -6.38 -2.72 -13.93
C PRO A 79 -6.07 -3.06 -12.48
N THR A 80 -7.05 -2.88 -11.61
CA THR A 80 -7.02 -3.22 -10.18
C THR A 80 -8.17 -4.15 -9.84
N ASN A 81 -8.03 -4.92 -8.76
CA ASN A 81 -9.14 -5.70 -8.22
C ASN A 81 -10.04 -4.83 -7.33
N ASP A 82 -9.47 -3.80 -6.68
CA ASP A 82 -10.20 -2.88 -5.82
C ASP A 82 -9.57 -1.47 -5.81
N ALA A 83 -10.14 -0.55 -5.06
CA ALA A 83 -9.76 0.87 -5.05
C ALA A 83 -8.78 1.28 -3.93
N TRP A 84 -8.28 0.34 -3.14
CA TRP A 84 -7.50 0.59 -1.92
C TRP A 84 -6.02 0.92 -2.20
N CYS A 85 -5.78 1.98 -2.98
CA CYS A 85 -4.44 2.39 -3.43
C CYS A 85 -3.49 2.72 -2.27
N ARG A 86 -4.02 3.12 -1.11
CA ARG A 86 -3.22 3.31 0.10
C ARG A 86 -2.52 2.02 0.53
N ASP A 87 -3.16 0.85 0.34
CA ASP A 87 -2.66 -0.42 0.83
C ASP A 87 -1.84 -1.18 -0.22
N HIS A 88 -2.25 -1.12 -1.50
CA HIS A 88 -1.56 -1.83 -2.58
C HIS A 88 -0.67 -0.92 -3.46
N GLY A 89 -0.71 0.40 -3.25
CA GLY A 89 0.04 1.35 -4.06
C GLY A 89 1.55 1.32 -3.79
N PRO A 90 2.33 1.93 -4.69
CA PRO A 90 3.78 2.00 -4.53
C PRO A 90 4.18 2.85 -3.33
N ILE A 91 5.14 2.37 -2.55
CA ILE A 91 5.74 3.15 -1.47
C ILE A 91 7.05 3.75 -1.96
N PHE A 92 7.09 5.08 -2.08
CA PHE A 92 8.24 5.81 -2.56
C PHE A 92 9.21 6.14 -1.43
N VAL A 93 10.49 5.85 -1.65
CA VAL A 93 11.57 6.20 -0.74
C VAL A 93 12.67 6.96 -1.46
N GLN A 94 13.51 7.66 -0.71
CA GLN A 94 14.70 8.33 -1.22
C GLN A 94 15.93 7.50 -0.83
N ARG A 95 16.74 7.10 -1.80
CA ARG A 95 18.02 6.42 -1.58
C ARG A 95 19.17 7.37 -1.83
N GLU A 96 20.13 7.42 -0.91
CA GLU A 96 21.37 8.18 -1.10
C GLU A 96 22.32 7.39 -2.01
N LEU A 97 22.94 8.10 -2.94
CA LEU A 97 23.89 7.48 -3.88
C LEU A 97 25.33 7.58 -3.32
N PRO A 98 26.20 6.56 -3.54
CA PRO A 98 27.57 6.55 -3.02
C PRO A 98 28.45 7.74 -3.44
N ARG A 99 28.12 8.35 -4.59
CA ARG A 99 28.84 9.52 -5.14
C ARG A 99 28.16 10.85 -4.82
N GLY A 100 27.22 10.86 -3.87
CA GLY A 100 26.36 11.98 -3.55
C GLY A 100 25.14 12.05 -4.48
N GLY A 101 24.12 12.78 -4.02
CA GLY A 101 22.81 12.83 -4.67
C GLY A 101 21.82 11.83 -4.10
N ARG A 102 20.58 11.90 -4.60
CA ARG A 102 19.48 11.02 -4.18
C ARG A 102 18.73 10.53 -5.41
N GLU A 103 18.25 9.31 -5.35
CA GLU A 103 17.30 8.80 -6.31
C GLU A 103 15.99 8.38 -5.62
N GLN A 104 14.90 8.46 -6.36
CA GLN A 104 13.63 7.93 -5.91
C GLN A 104 13.57 6.44 -6.23
N VAL A 105 13.15 5.63 -5.27
CA VAL A 105 13.01 4.19 -5.39
C VAL A 105 11.61 3.80 -4.95
N ILE A 106 11.01 2.81 -5.59
CA ILE A 106 9.79 2.15 -5.15
C ILE A 106 10.17 0.91 -4.35
N THR A 107 9.71 0.83 -3.10
CA THR A 107 9.70 -0.41 -2.35
C THR A 107 8.37 -1.12 -2.64
N ASP A 108 8.48 -2.25 -3.35
CA ASP A 108 7.35 -3.08 -3.78
C ASP A 108 7.15 -4.19 -2.76
N TRP A 109 6.35 -3.88 -1.75
CA TRP A 109 5.95 -4.84 -0.74
C TRP A 109 4.84 -5.75 -1.27
N GLY A 110 4.87 -7.02 -0.91
CA GLY A 110 3.81 -7.92 -1.30
C GLY A 110 2.45 -7.49 -0.72
N TYR A 111 1.40 -7.68 -1.50
CA TYR A 111 0.02 -7.40 -1.09
C TYR A 111 -0.83 -8.66 -1.20
N ASN A 112 -1.61 -8.98 -0.16
CA ASN A 112 -2.46 -10.16 -0.14
C ASN A 112 -3.88 -9.89 0.37
N ALA A 113 -4.40 -8.68 0.12
CA ALA A 113 -5.75 -8.26 0.52
C ALA A 113 -6.05 -8.56 2.00
N TRP A 114 -5.19 -8.02 2.87
CA TRP A 114 -5.29 -8.13 4.35
C TRP A 114 -5.33 -9.58 4.86
N GLY A 115 -4.51 -10.44 4.25
CA GLY A 115 -4.41 -11.84 4.63
C GLY A 115 -5.42 -12.73 3.91
N GLY A 116 -5.72 -12.45 2.65
CA GLY A 116 -6.62 -13.25 1.82
C GLY A 116 -8.10 -13.02 2.13
N LYS A 117 -8.46 -11.92 2.81
CA LYS A 117 -9.87 -11.64 3.15
C LYS A 117 -10.75 -11.31 1.96
N TYR A 118 -10.17 -10.67 0.94
CA TYR A 118 -10.93 -10.11 -0.19
C TYR A 118 -10.30 -10.47 -1.55
N PRO A 119 -10.26 -11.76 -1.90
CA PRO A 119 -9.75 -12.19 -3.21
C PRO A 119 -10.71 -11.77 -4.35
N PRO A 120 -10.20 -11.65 -5.60
CA PRO A 120 -8.80 -11.70 -6.00
C PRO A 120 -8.04 -10.42 -5.64
N PHE A 121 -6.70 -10.44 -5.69
CA PHE A 121 -5.83 -9.29 -5.42
C PHE A 121 -4.57 -9.25 -6.31
N ASP A 122 -4.51 -10.13 -7.27
CA ASP A 122 -3.39 -10.31 -8.19
C ASP A 122 -3.12 -9.10 -9.09
N LEU A 123 -4.15 -8.31 -9.42
CA LEU A 123 -3.99 -7.07 -10.17
C LEU A 123 -3.49 -5.93 -9.27
N ASP A 124 -3.97 -5.87 -8.04
CA ASP A 124 -3.58 -4.88 -7.04
C ASP A 124 -2.09 -5.05 -6.69
N GLU A 125 -1.62 -6.28 -6.48
CA GLU A 125 -0.22 -6.61 -6.19
C GLU A 125 0.74 -6.15 -7.31
N GLN A 126 0.26 -5.99 -8.54
CA GLN A 126 1.09 -5.57 -9.67
C GLN A 126 1.27 -4.05 -9.78
N ILE A 127 0.51 -3.24 -9.04
CA ILE A 127 0.51 -1.79 -9.22
C ILE A 127 1.87 -1.15 -8.98
N PRO A 128 2.65 -1.47 -7.91
CA PRO A 128 3.97 -0.89 -7.72
C PRO A 128 4.92 -1.15 -8.90
N ARG A 129 4.89 -2.37 -9.44
CA ARG A 129 5.68 -2.74 -10.62
C ARG A 129 5.27 -1.94 -11.86
N ARG A 130 3.96 -1.84 -12.14
CA ARG A 130 3.46 -1.09 -13.30
C ARG A 130 3.83 0.39 -13.25
N VAL A 131 3.79 0.98 -12.04
CA VAL A 131 4.23 2.35 -11.82
C VAL A 131 5.73 2.49 -12.04
N ALA A 132 6.54 1.58 -11.48
CA ALA A 132 7.99 1.58 -11.67
C ALA A 132 8.36 1.49 -13.16
N ASP A 133 7.77 0.55 -13.90
CA ASP A 133 8.01 0.35 -15.33
C ASP A 133 7.58 1.59 -16.15
N LYS A 134 6.44 2.19 -15.83
CA LYS A 134 5.90 3.36 -16.53
C LYS A 134 6.79 4.59 -16.41
N PHE A 135 7.35 4.81 -15.21
CA PHE A 135 8.13 6.02 -14.92
C PHE A 135 9.65 5.79 -14.92
N GLY A 136 10.11 4.57 -15.18
CA GLY A 136 11.53 4.22 -15.17
C GLY A 136 12.15 4.37 -13.77
N ILE A 137 11.39 4.08 -12.72
CA ILE A 137 11.84 4.20 -11.32
C ILE A 137 12.41 2.86 -10.85
N THR A 138 13.57 2.89 -10.21
CA THR A 138 14.17 1.70 -9.59
C THR A 138 13.18 1.08 -8.60
N ARG A 139 12.96 -0.24 -8.70
CA ARG A 139 12.07 -1.01 -7.84
C ARG A 139 12.86 -2.03 -7.03
N VAL A 140 12.55 -2.14 -5.74
CA VAL A 140 13.13 -3.11 -4.81
C VAL A 140 12.00 -3.91 -4.18
N GLU A 141 12.15 -5.23 -4.13
CA GLU A 141 11.19 -6.16 -3.51
C GLU A 141 11.73 -6.60 -2.14
N PRO A 142 11.16 -6.13 -1.01
CA PRO A 142 11.63 -6.52 0.31
C PRO A 142 11.31 -7.97 0.71
N GLY A 143 10.42 -8.63 -0.02
CA GLY A 143 10.09 -10.04 0.18
C GLY A 143 9.24 -10.32 1.41
N MET A 144 8.35 -9.41 1.80
CA MET A 144 7.32 -9.62 2.82
C MET A 144 6.03 -8.90 2.45
N ILE A 145 4.92 -9.33 3.06
CA ILE A 145 3.62 -8.68 2.93
C ILE A 145 3.57 -7.46 3.85
N LEU A 146 3.20 -6.31 3.27
CA LEU A 146 2.98 -5.07 4.00
C LEU A 146 2.00 -4.18 3.24
N GLU A 147 0.91 -3.82 3.87
CA GLU A 147 0.00 -2.80 3.36
C GLU A 147 0.55 -1.41 3.71
N GLY A 148 0.51 -0.46 2.77
CA GLY A 148 0.92 0.93 3.05
C GLY A 148 0.13 1.58 4.17
N GLY A 149 -1.13 1.16 4.37
CA GLY A 149 -1.98 1.59 5.50
C GLY A 149 -1.57 1.03 6.85
N SER A 150 -0.63 0.07 6.90
CA SER A 150 -0.13 -0.52 8.15
C SER A 150 1.07 0.22 8.74
N ILE A 151 1.59 1.23 8.05
CA ILE A 151 2.76 2.00 8.49
C ILE A 151 2.49 3.50 8.48
N GLU A 152 3.17 4.21 9.40
CA GLU A 152 3.25 5.67 9.45
C GLU A 152 4.70 6.10 9.61
N VAL A 153 5.09 7.22 8.98
CA VAL A 153 6.45 7.73 9.04
C VAL A 153 6.48 9.23 9.30
N ASN A 154 7.49 9.69 10.05
CA ASN A 154 7.67 11.10 10.36
C ASN A 154 8.70 11.82 9.46
N GLY A 155 9.29 11.11 8.50
CA GLY A 155 10.36 11.66 7.64
C GLY A 155 11.72 11.86 8.32
N LEU A 156 11.84 11.56 9.62
CA LEU A 156 13.04 11.74 10.43
C LEU A 156 13.64 10.40 10.90
N GLY A 157 13.30 9.33 10.20
CA GLY A 157 13.81 7.99 10.51
C GLY A 157 12.99 7.21 11.54
N THR A 158 11.78 7.67 11.88
CA THR A 158 10.85 6.91 12.72
C THR A 158 9.74 6.33 11.86
N LEU A 159 9.48 5.03 12.03
CA LEU A 159 8.35 4.32 11.46
C LEU A 159 7.50 3.75 12.60
N LEU A 160 6.19 3.94 12.52
CA LEU A 160 5.19 3.40 13.42
C LEU A 160 4.40 2.32 12.68
N THR A 161 4.22 1.17 13.32
CA THR A 161 3.40 0.06 12.83
C THR A 161 2.78 -0.72 13.98
N THR A 162 1.97 -1.74 13.69
CA THR A 162 1.35 -2.59 14.72
C THR A 162 1.74 -4.06 14.56
N GLU A 163 1.85 -4.77 15.69
CA GLU A 163 2.04 -6.22 15.70
C GLU A 163 0.86 -6.94 15.02
N ALA A 164 -0.35 -6.42 15.22
CA ALA A 164 -1.56 -7.01 14.65
C ALA A 164 -1.55 -7.05 13.11
N CYS A 165 -0.85 -6.13 12.46
CA CYS A 165 -0.67 -6.13 11.01
C CYS A 165 0.49 -7.07 10.60
N LEU A 166 1.72 -6.74 11.00
CA LEU A 166 2.91 -7.37 10.41
C LEU A 166 3.25 -8.74 10.99
N LEU A 167 2.91 -9.00 12.27
CA LEU A 167 3.11 -10.30 12.93
C LEU A 167 1.92 -11.24 12.82
N ASN A 168 0.87 -10.83 12.11
CA ASN A 168 -0.27 -11.72 11.90
C ASN A 168 0.15 -12.90 11.01
N PRO A 169 -0.15 -14.15 11.40
CA PRO A 169 0.24 -15.32 10.62
C PRO A 169 -0.36 -15.38 9.22
N ASN A 170 -1.41 -14.61 8.93
CA ASN A 170 -1.95 -14.49 7.58
C ASN A 170 -1.19 -13.49 6.66
N ARG A 171 -0.14 -12.84 7.18
CA ARG A 171 0.76 -11.97 6.39
C ARG A 171 2.12 -12.64 6.18
N ASN A 172 2.89 -12.79 7.25
CA ASN A 172 4.28 -13.20 7.20
C ASN A 172 4.57 -14.39 8.14
N PRO A 173 3.94 -15.58 7.96
CA PRO A 173 4.04 -16.69 8.91
C PRO A 173 5.46 -17.26 9.04
N ALA A 174 6.29 -17.08 8.03
CA ALA A 174 7.67 -17.56 8.02
C ALA A 174 8.70 -16.57 8.59
N LEU A 175 8.27 -15.34 8.96
CA LEU A 175 9.16 -14.31 9.45
C LEU A 175 9.00 -14.11 10.95
N SER A 176 10.12 -14.05 11.66
CA SER A 176 10.14 -13.60 13.05
C SER A 176 9.98 -12.08 13.14
N ARG A 177 9.69 -11.57 14.34
CA ARG A 177 9.72 -10.13 14.60
C ARG A 177 11.05 -9.51 14.16
N GLY A 178 12.17 -10.14 14.49
CA GLY A 178 13.50 -9.65 14.13
C GLY A 178 13.70 -9.54 12.62
N ASP A 179 13.19 -10.53 11.85
CA ASP A 179 13.25 -10.50 10.38
C ASP A 179 12.43 -9.35 9.80
N ILE A 180 11.21 -9.14 10.31
CA ILE A 180 10.35 -8.05 9.88
C ILE A 180 11.00 -6.70 10.20
N GLU A 181 11.48 -6.53 11.43
CA GLU A 181 12.18 -5.34 11.87
C GLU A 181 13.42 -5.05 11.01
N GLN A 182 14.18 -6.08 10.67
CA GLN A 182 15.36 -5.93 9.80
C GLN A 182 14.95 -5.50 8.39
N ARG A 183 13.92 -6.12 7.80
CA ARG A 183 13.44 -5.74 6.46
C ARG A 183 12.92 -4.29 6.41
N LEU A 184 12.26 -3.83 7.46
CA LEU A 184 11.84 -2.42 7.58
C LEU A 184 13.03 -1.46 7.68
N ARG A 185 14.15 -1.88 8.30
CA ARG A 185 15.39 -1.07 8.38
C ARG A 185 16.16 -1.05 7.06
N ASP A 186 16.29 -2.22 6.41
CA ASP A 186 17.17 -2.39 5.24
C ASP A 186 16.53 -1.87 3.95
N ASN A 187 15.20 -1.67 3.95
CA ASN A 187 14.45 -1.28 2.76
C ASN A 187 13.99 0.19 2.69
N PRO A 188 14.90 1.14 2.94
CA PRO A 188 14.94 2.38 2.18
C PRO A 188 16.10 2.38 1.18
N GLY A 189 16.44 1.23 0.56
CA GLY A 189 17.18 1.30 -0.69
C GLY A 189 18.59 0.72 -0.79
N GLU A 190 18.96 -0.29 -0.02
CA GLU A 190 20.12 -1.09 -0.44
C GLU A 190 19.66 -2.18 -1.40
N PRO A 191 20.32 -2.33 -2.57
CA PRO A 191 20.07 -3.47 -3.43
C PRO A 191 20.41 -4.73 -2.65
N ALA A 192 19.49 -5.70 -2.59
CA ALA A 192 19.85 -7.04 -2.19
C ALA A 192 21.09 -7.46 -3.02
N ALA A 193 22.13 -7.96 -2.36
CA ALA A 193 23.26 -8.55 -3.06
C ALA A 193 22.70 -9.51 -4.13
N PRO A 194 23.33 -9.62 -5.31
CA PRO A 194 22.84 -10.48 -6.38
C PRO A 194 22.87 -11.93 -5.88
N GLY A 195 21.81 -12.34 -5.24
CA GLY A 195 21.50 -13.72 -4.90
C GLY A 195 21.12 -14.42 -6.19
N GLY A 196 21.79 -15.53 -6.49
CA GLY A 196 21.61 -16.29 -7.70
C GLY A 196 20.14 -16.57 -8.00
N ASP A 197 19.84 -16.47 -9.27
CA ASP A 197 18.56 -16.73 -9.92
C ASP A 197 18.10 -18.17 -9.63
N ASP A 198 17.33 -18.38 -8.58
CA ASP A 198 16.58 -19.63 -8.36
C ASP A 198 15.08 -19.35 -8.37
N ARG A 199 14.55 -19.20 -9.58
CA ARG A 199 13.11 -19.05 -9.85
C ARG A 199 12.34 -20.36 -9.84
N SER A 200 12.87 -21.43 -9.26
CA SER A 200 12.27 -22.77 -9.34
C SER A 200 11.64 -23.28 -8.03
N GLY A 201 11.22 -22.41 -7.10
CA GLY A 201 10.75 -22.89 -5.81
C GLY A 201 9.64 -22.08 -5.13
N ARG A 202 8.69 -21.48 -5.87
CA ARG A 202 7.45 -21.08 -5.20
C ARG A 202 6.61 -22.34 -4.94
N PRO A 203 6.35 -22.72 -3.67
CA PRO A 203 5.37 -23.76 -3.40
C PRO A 203 4.01 -23.25 -3.85
N ALA A 204 3.33 -24.06 -4.66
CA ALA A 204 1.93 -23.86 -5.00
C ALA A 204 1.13 -23.71 -3.70
N VAL A 205 0.36 -22.62 -3.58
CA VAL A 205 -0.61 -22.45 -2.50
C VAL A 205 -1.62 -23.59 -2.63
N PRO A 206 -1.79 -24.46 -1.64
CA PRO A 206 -2.79 -25.51 -1.72
C PRO A 206 -4.17 -24.86 -1.70
N ASP A 207 -4.96 -25.22 -2.69
CA ASP A 207 -6.38 -24.90 -2.82
C ASP A 207 -7.13 -25.53 -1.61
N ARG A 208 -7.45 -24.72 -0.62
CA ARG A 208 -8.27 -25.11 0.53
C ARG A 208 -9.60 -24.38 0.48
N HIS A 209 -10.42 -24.75 -0.49
CA HIS A 209 -11.86 -24.61 -0.35
C HIS A 209 -12.38 -25.79 0.48
N ALA A 210 -12.60 -25.57 1.76
CA ALA A 210 -13.67 -26.25 2.53
C ALA A 210 -13.69 -25.75 3.97
N ALA A 211 -14.90 -25.33 4.37
CA ALA A 211 -15.42 -25.28 5.74
C ALA A 211 -14.75 -24.32 6.74
N ASP A 212 -15.40 -23.18 7.03
CA ASP A 212 -16.20 -23.06 8.24
C ASP A 212 -16.99 -21.73 8.21
N ALA A 213 -18.26 -21.84 7.82
CA ALA A 213 -19.27 -20.87 8.20
C ALA A 213 -19.73 -21.23 9.62
N ALA A 214 -19.20 -20.57 10.62
CA ALA A 214 -19.68 -20.67 11.98
C ALA A 214 -19.95 -19.29 12.56
N THR A 215 -21.24 -18.95 12.61
CA THR A 215 -21.97 -18.15 13.60
C THR A 215 -21.22 -17.00 14.26
N GLY A 216 -21.33 -15.80 13.67
CA GLY A 216 -20.96 -14.55 14.32
C GLY A 216 -22.05 -14.07 15.26
N ASP A 217 -21.72 -13.92 16.52
CA ASP A 217 -22.52 -13.18 17.50
C ASP A 217 -22.56 -11.68 17.12
N PRO A 218 -23.75 -11.05 16.93
CA PRO A 218 -23.84 -9.64 16.55
C PRO A 218 -23.64 -8.67 17.73
N ARG A 219 -23.12 -9.10 18.86
CA ARG A 219 -22.81 -8.27 20.04
C ARG A 219 -21.36 -8.38 20.47
N GLY A 220 -20.45 -8.16 19.52
CA GLY A 220 -19.03 -8.04 19.83
C GLY A 220 -18.76 -6.76 20.63
N THR A 221 -18.72 -6.89 21.95
CA THR A 221 -17.97 -5.96 22.79
C THR A 221 -16.54 -5.94 22.30
N ALA A 222 -16.13 -4.81 21.70
CA ALA A 222 -14.76 -4.57 21.33
C ALA A 222 -13.89 -4.65 22.59
N THR A 223 -13.34 -5.82 22.82
CA THR A 223 -12.24 -5.97 23.76
C THR A 223 -11.10 -5.18 23.14
N ALA A 224 -10.75 -4.06 23.79
CA ALA A 224 -9.58 -3.26 23.43
C ALA A 224 -8.34 -4.12 23.53
N GLY A 225 -8.06 -4.83 22.43
CA GLY A 225 -6.79 -5.52 22.24
C GLY A 225 -5.70 -4.45 22.28
N LEU A 226 -4.78 -4.59 23.23
CA LEU A 226 -3.64 -3.69 23.42
C LEU A 226 -2.95 -3.46 22.07
N LEU A 227 -3.15 -2.30 21.50
CA LEU A 227 -2.36 -1.76 20.38
C LEU A 227 -0.93 -1.58 20.90
N ARG A 228 -0.08 -2.58 20.71
CA ARG A 228 1.36 -2.42 20.95
C ARG A 228 1.94 -1.72 19.74
N GLN A 229 2.17 -0.42 19.86
CA GLN A 229 2.84 0.41 18.87
C GLN A 229 4.35 0.34 19.08
N PHE A 230 5.10 0.22 17.98
CA PHE A 230 6.57 0.24 17.98
C PHE A 230 7.06 1.48 17.25
N LEU A 231 7.91 2.25 17.89
CA LEU A 231 8.63 3.36 17.28
C LEU A 231 10.00 2.86 16.80
N TYR A 232 10.26 3.00 15.52
CA TYR A 232 11.53 2.68 14.89
C TYR A 232 12.32 3.94 14.56
N ARG A 233 13.59 3.99 14.92
CA ARG A 233 14.50 5.04 14.50
C ARG A 233 15.46 4.49 13.45
N GLN A 234 15.44 5.06 12.25
CA GLN A 234 16.25 4.64 11.09
C GLN A 234 17.74 5.05 11.15
N GLN A 235 18.26 5.55 12.27
CA GLN A 235 19.70 5.77 12.44
C GLN A 235 20.14 5.20 13.78
N GLY A 236 20.98 4.17 13.77
CA GLY A 236 21.70 3.65 14.94
C GLY A 236 20.80 3.07 16.02
N GLY A 237 20.25 1.93 15.75
CA GLY A 237 19.77 0.90 16.65
C GLY A 237 19.46 1.25 18.10
N VAL A 238 18.24 1.68 18.39
CA VAL A 238 17.56 1.33 19.66
C VAL A 238 16.07 1.38 19.43
N ALA A 239 15.41 0.23 19.54
CA ALA A 239 13.96 0.17 19.64
C ALA A 239 13.55 0.64 21.04
N SER A 240 12.87 1.77 21.17
CA SER A 240 12.29 2.16 22.45
C SER A 240 10.84 1.68 22.53
N ARG A 241 10.55 0.81 23.52
CA ARG A 241 9.19 0.47 23.90
C ARG A 241 8.56 1.68 24.60
N VAL A 242 7.48 2.20 24.06
CA VAL A 242 6.59 3.07 24.83
C VAL A 242 5.73 2.16 25.72
N ARG A 243 5.96 2.21 27.04
CA ARG A 243 5.04 1.57 28.00
C ARG A 243 3.78 2.45 28.10
N PRO A 244 2.59 1.86 28.15
CA PRO A 244 1.41 2.63 28.53
C PRO A 244 1.61 3.16 29.95
N GLY A 245 1.42 4.46 30.14
CA GLY A 245 1.39 5.07 31.47
C GLY A 245 0.28 4.44 32.32
N THR A 246 0.60 4.16 33.53
CA THR A 246 -0.33 3.75 34.59
C THR A 246 -1.37 4.82 34.86
#